data_bf60a06929d1100be0169df56f8e8d75
#
_entry.id   bf60a06929d1100be0169df56f8e8d75
#
_cell.length_a   1.000
_cell.length_b   1.000
_cell.length_c   1.000
_cell.angle_alpha   90.00
_cell.angle_beta   90.00
_cell.angle_gamma   90.00
#
_symmetry.space_group_name_H-M   'P 1'
#
loop_
_entity.id
_entity.type
_entity.pdbx_description
1 polymer ?
#
loop_
_entity_poly.entity_id
_entity_poly.type
_entity_poly.pdbx_seq_one_letter_code
_entity_poly.pdbx_strand_id
1 'polypeptide(L)' 'MGYEGMPKQMRLEEAIMYCLVNEGRGLSVPQLTYLINRERLHRRKDGNPVTDEQVWACYFRNRHTFVWEGGIIHLVM' A
#
# COMPACT_ATOMS: atom_id res chain seq x y z
N MET A 1 25.86 -5.93 -6.92
CA MET A 1 25.35 -5.80 -6.65
C MET A 1 24.43 -5.39 -6.93
N GLY A 2 23.98 -5.18 -7.45
CA GLY A 2 23.22 -4.65 -7.49
C GLY A 2 22.12 -4.68 -7.29
N TYR A 3 21.65 -4.90 -7.36
CA TYR A 3 20.67 -4.80 -6.99
C TYR A 3 20.36 -5.15 -6.30
N GLU A 4 21.09 -5.54 -6.15
CA GLU A 4 20.79 -6.03 -5.27
C GLU A 4 20.14 -5.30 -4.44
N GLY A 5 20.27 -4.52 -4.00
CA GLY A 5 19.51 -3.74 -3.21
C GLY A 5 18.21 -3.36 -3.78
N MET A 6 17.96 -3.69 -4.99
CA MET A 6 16.67 -3.44 -5.54
C MET A 6 15.68 -4.36 -4.93
N PRO A 7 14.68 -3.84 -4.24
CA PRO A 7 13.68 -4.70 -3.64
C PRO A 7 12.86 -5.35 -4.72
N LYS A 8 12.42 -6.56 -4.45
CA LYS A 8 11.43 -7.15 -5.27
C LYS A 8 10.16 -6.40 -5.12
N GLN A 9 9.26 -6.62 -6.05
CA GLN A 9 7.95 -6.04 -5.94
C GLN A 9 7.30 -6.47 -4.64
N MET A 10 6.76 -5.52 -3.92
CA MET A 10 6.02 -5.81 -2.70
C MET A 10 4.63 -6.29 -3.06
N ARG A 11 4.08 -7.16 -2.23
CA ARG A 11 2.65 -7.43 -2.32
C ARG A 11 1.90 -6.17 -1.94
N LEU A 12 0.65 -6.07 -2.36
CA LEU A 12 -0.08 -4.83 -2.15
C LEU A 12 -0.21 -4.50 -0.65
N GLU A 13 -0.49 -5.49 0.18
CA GLU A 13 -0.59 -5.21 1.61
C GLU A 13 0.75 -4.77 2.19
N GLU A 14 1.86 -5.28 1.65
CA GLU A 14 3.18 -4.83 2.09
C GLU A 14 3.43 -3.39 1.67
N ALA A 15 3.00 -3.04 0.47
CA ALA A 15 3.15 -1.67 -0.01
C ALA A 15 2.35 -0.69 0.83
N ILE A 16 1.15 -1.09 1.23
CA ILE A 16 0.33 -0.26 2.09
C ILE A 16 1.01 -0.07 3.43
N MET A 17 1.51 -1.15 4.04
CA MET A 17 2.22 -1.06 5.30
C MET A 17 3.43 -0.14 5.19
N TYR A 18 4.16 -0.29 4.10
CA TYR A 18 5.35 0.54 3.89
C TYR A 18 4.97 2.02 3.88
N CYS A 19 3.90 2.36 3.15
CA CYS A 19 3.46 3.74 3.09
C CYS A 19 3.07 4.27 4.46
N LEU A 20 2.34 3.48 5.23
CA LEU A 20 1.87 3.92 6.54
C LEU A 20 3.04 4.13 7.50
N VAL A 21 3.99 3.21 7.48
CA VAL A 21 5.17 3.33 8.34
C VAL A 21 6.03 4.50 7.91
N ASN A 22 6.23 4.64 6.62
CA ASN A 22 7.11 5.68 6.09
C ASN A 22 6.54 7.07 6.34
N GLU A 23 5.21 7.22 6.24
CA GLU A 23 4.58 8.50 6.50
C GLU A 23 4.39 8.76 7.99
N GLY A 24 4.41 7.70 8.79
CA GLY A 24 4.25 7.84 10.22
C GLY A 24 2.84 8.21 10.64
N ARG A 25 1.85 7.97 9.79
CA ARG A 25 0.45 8.31 10.10
C ARG A 25 -0.46 7.53 9.19
N GLY A 26 -1.74 7.56 9.50
CA GLY A 26 -2.74 6.95 8.64
C GLY A 26 -2.90 7.73 7.35
N LEU A 27 -3.38 7.06 6.33
CA LEU A 27 -3.54 7.63 5.01
C LEU A 27 -4.89 7.21 4.43
N SER A 28 -5.45 8.07 3.60
CA SER A 28 -6.68 7.72 2.90
C SER A 28 -6.37 6.76 1.77
N VAL A 29 -7.42 6.12 1.25
CA VAL A 29 -7.25 5.23 0.11
C VAL A 29 -6.63 5.95 -1.08
N PRO A 30 -7.12 7.14 -1.48
CA PRO A 30 -6.49 7.83 -2.61
C PRO A 30 -5.03 8.20 -2.35
N GLN A 31 -4.70 8.56 -1.12
CA GLN A 31 -3.30 8.86 -0.81
C GLN A 31 -2.43 7.62 -0.94
N LEU A 32 -2.91 6.49 -0.44
CA LEU A 32 -2.17 5.23 -0.56
C LEU A 32 -1.98 4.85 -2.02
N THR A 33 -3.04 4.94 -2.79
CA THR A 33 -2.99 4.62 -4.21
C THR A 33 -1.95 5.49 -4.92
N TYR A 34 -2.00 6.79 -4.64
CA TYR A 34 -1.07 7.72 -5.25
C TYR A 34 0.38 7.37 -4.90
N LEU A 35 0.64 7.13 -3.63
CA LEU A 35 2.01 6.87 -3.19
C LEU A 35 2.53 5.55 -3.75
N ILE A 36 1.69 4.53 -3.74
CA ILE A 36 2.10 3.23 -4.24
C ILE A 36 2.47 3.32 -5.71
N ASN A 37 1.68 4.04 -6.48
CA ASN A 37 1.95 4.19 -7.91
C ASN A 37 3.15 5.09 -8.16
N ARG A 38 3.25 6.20 -7.43
CA ARG A 38 4.37 7.13 -7.62
C ARG A 38 5.70 6.48 -7.28
N GLU A 39 5.73 5.72 -6.19
CA GLU A 39 6.96 5.08 -5.74
C GLU A 39 7.16 3.72 -6.37
N ARG A 40 6.19 3.27 -7.16
CA ARG A 40 6.26 1.98 -7.84
C ARG A 40 6.49 0.83 -6.87
N LEU A 41 5.75 0.86 -5.79
CA LEU A 41 5.93 -0.14 -4.74
C LEU A 41 5.31 -1.48 -5.07
N HIS A 42 4.28 -1.47 -5.91
CA HIS A 42 3.59 -2.69 -6.29
C HIS A 42 3.22 -2.61 -7.76
N ARG A 43 3.42 -3.71 -8.48
CA ARG A 43 3.09 -3.78 -9.89
C ARG A 43 2.03 -4.83 -10.11
N ARG A 44 0.98 -4.45 -10.81
CA ARG A 44 -0.04 -5.39 -11.22
C ARG A 44 0.51 -6.26 -12.34
N LYS A 45 -0.05 -7.46 -12.48
CA LYS A 45 0.39 -8.37 -13.54
C LYS A 45 0.15 -7.77 -14.91
N ASP A 46 -0.92 -7.00 -15.07
CA ASP A 46 -1.25 -6.41 -16.36
C ASP A 46 -0.48 -5.12 -16.65
N GLY A 47 0.34 -4.68 -15.72
CA GLY A 47 1.15 -3.48 -15.91
C GLY A 47 0.42 -2.18 -15.69
N ASN A 48 -0.87 -2.23 -15.36
CA ASN A 48 -1.64 -1.01 -15.10
C ASN A 48 -1.39 -0.52 -13.68
N PRO A 49 -1.65 0.77 -13.43
CA PRO A 49 -1.49 1.30 -12.07
C PRO A 49 -2.47 0.64 -11.10
N VAL A 50 -2.09 0.64 -9.85
CA VAL A 50 -2.98 0.21 -8.79
C VAL A 50 -4.14 1.19 -8.69
N THR A 51 -5.32 0.70 -8.40
CA THR A 51 -6.52 1.53 -8.29
C THR A 51 -6.96 1.63 -6.84
N ASP A 52 -7.78 2.65 -6.56
CA ASP A 52 -8.34 2.82 -5.22
C ASP A 52 -9.13 1.57 -4.81
N GLU A 53 -9.85 0.98 -5.75
CA GLU A 53 -10.64 -0.21 -5.45
C GLU A 53 -9.76 -1.37 -5.01
N GLN A 54 -8.58 -1.50 -5.60
CA GLN A 54 -7.68 -2.56 -5.21
C GLN A 54 -7.12 -2.32 -3.81
N VAL A 55 -6.81 -1.08 -3.49
CA VAL A 55 -6.33 -0.73 -2.15
C VAL A 55 -7.43 -1.02 -1.13
N TRP A 56 -8.66 -0.61 -1.45
CA TRP A 56 -9.80 -0.86 -0.56
C TRP A 56 -10.01 -2.36 -0.35
N ALA A 57 -9.98 -3.15 -1.44
CA ALA A 57 -10.17 -4.59 -1.34
C ALA A 57 -9.05 -5.23 -0.53
N CYS A 58 -7.85 -4.74 -0.67
CA CYS A 58 -6.71 -5.25 0.08
C CYS A 58 -6.90 -4.98 1.57
N TYR A 59 -7.32 -3.76 1.92
CA TYR A 59 -7.64 -3.44 3.30
C TYR A 59 -8.69 -4.41 3.83
N PHE A 60 -9.73 -4.62 3.06
CA PHE A 60 -10.85 -5.43 3.49
C PHE A 60 -10.44 -6.88 3.78
N ARG A 61 -9.50 -7.39 2.99
CA ARG A 61 -9.00 -8.75 3.19
C ARG A 61 -7.98 -8.84 4.33
N ASN A 62 -7.51 -7.72 4.82
CA ASN A 62 -6.44 -7.68 5.82
C ASN A 62 -6.83 -6.86 7.03
N ARG A 63 -8.09 -6.99 7.45
CA ARG A 63 -8.60 -6.18 8.57
C ARG A 63 -7.98 -6.52 9.91
N HIS A 64 -7.25 -7.60 9.97
CA HIS A 64 -6.49 -7.91 11.19
C HIS A 64 -5.18 -7.11 11.23
N THR A 65 -4.79 -6.53 10.13
CA THR A 65 -3.57 -5.74 10.04
C THR A 65 -3.86 -4.25 9.99
N PHE A 66 -4.98 -3.87 9.39
CA PHE A 66 -5.32 -2.46 9.16
C PHE A 66 -6.62 -2.09 9.81
N VAL A 67 -6.72 -0.84 10.22
CA VAL A 67 -7.93 -0.27 10.78
C VAL A 67 -8.40 0.85 9.86
N TRP A 68 -9.69 0.90 9.61
CA TRP A 68 -10.31 2.00 8.88
C TRP A 68 -11.04 2.87 9.88
N GLU A 69 -10.72 4.14 9.90
CA GLU A 69 -11.34 5.05 10.86
C GLU A 69 -11.35 6.44 10.28
N GLY A 70 -12.54 7.02 10.11
CA GLY A 70 -12.64 8.38 9.63
C GLY A 70 -12.09 8.58 8.23
N GLY A 71 -12.21 7.57 7.38
CA GLY A 71 -11.71 7.65 6.01
C GLY A 71 -10.23 7.40 5.88
N ILE A 72 -9.58 7.03 6.98
CA ILE A 72 -8.15 6.84 7.03
C ILE A 72 -7.84 5.40 7.39
N ILE A 73 -6.88 4.81 6.69
CA ILE A 73 -6.39 3.48 7.01
C ILE A 73 -5.11 3.63 7.81
N HIS A 74 -5.00 2.89 8.90
CA HIS A 74 -3.76 2.86 9.64
C HIS A 74 -3.53 1.46 10.20
N LEU A 75 -2.32 1.23 10.67
CA LEU A 75 -1.96 -0.08 11.16
C LEU A 75 -2.61 -0.34 12.51
N VAL A 76 -2.93 -1.60 12.74
CA VAL A 76 -3.34 -2.06 14.06
C VAL A 76 -2.08 -2.10 14.91
N MET A 77 -2.10 -1.40 16.03
CA MET A 77 -0.92 -1.34 16.89
C MET A 77 -1.19 -1.97 18.24
#